data_19abdcc4c6fb3bfb803a67922ca5d337
#
_entry.id   19abdcc4c6fb3bfb803a67922ca5d337
#
_cell.length_a   1.000
_cell.length_b   1.000
_cell.length_c   1.000
_cell.angle_alpha   90.00
_cell.angle_beta   90.00
_cell.angle_gamma   90.00
#
_symmetry.space_group_name_H-M   'P 1'
#
loop_
_entity.id
_entity.type
_entity.pdbx_description
1 polymer ?
#
loop_
_entity_poly.entity_id
_entity_poly.type
_entity_poly.pdbx_seq_one_letter_code
_entity_poly.pdbx_strand_id
1 'polypeptide(L)'
;MQRDKVQRLLGLAARAGGVAYGEGAAEESVRSKRARLAVVAADASDNTKKRLGDKCAFYGVRLIELGDRYELGGCMGKDFAVAAAVTNAGLAKEILKQYESRDGE
;
A
#
# COMPACT_ATOMS: atom_id res chain seq x y z
N MET A 1 -10.52 -1.71 10.97
CA MET A 1 -9.56 -0.81 10.32
C MET A 1 -9.87 0.64 10.64
N GLN A 2 -8.87 1.41 10.95
CA GLN A 2 -8.97 2.87 11.12
C GLN A 2 -8.68 3.53 9.77
N ARG A 3 -9.68 3.51 8.89
CA ARG A 3 -9.51 3.91 7.48
C ARG A 3 -8.92 5.30 7.29
N ASP A 4 -9.46 6.30 8.00
CA ASP A 4 -8.97 7.68 7.85
C ASP A 4 -7.51 7.82 8.28
N LYS A 5 -7.11 7.10 9.31
CA LYS A 5 -5.73 7.12 9.79
C LYS A 5 -4.80 6.45 8.79
N VAL A 6 -5.22 5.32 8.20
CA VAL A 6 -4.45 4.63 7.17
C VAL A 6 -4.23 5.55 5.97
N GLN A 7 -5.28 6.22 5.50
CA GLN A 7 -5.19 7.14 4.37
C GLN A 7 -4.28 8.33 4.66
N ARG A 8 -4.36 8.90 5.85
CA ARG A 8 -3.47 10.01 6.25
C ARG A 8 -2.02 9.59 6.31
N LEU A 9 -1.75 8.40 6.83
CA LEU A 9 -0.39 7.88 6.91
C LEU A 9 0.19 7.60 5.52
N LEU A 10 -0.62 7.09 4.60
CA LEU A 10 -0.21 6.93 3.20
C LEU A 10 0.13 8.29 2.57
N GLY A 11 -0.67 9.31 2.86
CA GLY A 11 -0.40 10.67 2.40
C GLY A 11 0.91 11.21 2.95
N LEU A 12 1.21 10.95 4.22
CA LEU A 12 2.48 11.31 4.82
C LEU A 12 3.64 10.60 4.15
N ALA A 13 3.51 9.29 3.92
CA ALA A 13 4.53 8.50 3.25
C ALA A 13 4.81 9.04 1.84
N ALA A 14 3.76 9.40 1.12
CA ALA A 14 3.88 9.97 -0.22
C ALA A 14 4.63 11.29 -0.21
N ARG A 15 4.26 12.20 0.71
CA ARG A 15 4.93 13.50 0.83
C ARG A 15 6.38 13.38 1.24
N ALA A 16 6.71 12.35 2.00
CA ALA A 16 8.09 12.10 2.43
C ALA A 16 8.93 11.37 1.37
N GLY A 17 8.35 11.08 0.20
CA GLY A 17 9.05 10.35 -0.85
C GLY A 17 9.20 8.86 -0.58
N GLY A 18 8.40 8.32 0.33
CA GLY A 18 8.49 6.93 0.76
C GLY A 18 7.48 5.99 0.11
N VAL A 19 7.04 6.28 -1.12
CA VAL A 19 6.06 5.45 -1.84
C VAL A 19 6.52 5.22 -3.27
N ALA A 20 6.46 3.97 -3.70
CA ALA A 20 6.60 3.59 -5.11
C ALA A 20 5.19 3.40 -5.67
N TYR A 21 4.85 4.18 -6.70
CA TYR A 21 3.49 4.20 -7.26
C TYR A 21 3.34 3.31 -8.47
N GLY A 22 2.20 2.63 -8.52
CA GLY A 22 1.82 1.81 -9.66
C GLY A 22 2.27 0.37 -9.52
N GLU A 23 1.67 -0.51 -10.34
CA GLU A 23 1.89 -1.94 -10.27
C GLU A 23 3.36 -2.32 -10.49
N GLY A 24 3.96 -1.80 -11.56
CA GLY A 24 5.36 -2.12 -11.89
C GLY A 24 6.33 -1.66 -10.81
N ALA A 25 6.17 -0.42 -10.34
CA ALA A 25 7.04 0.13 -9.31
C ALA A 25 6.85 -0.59 -7.96
N ALA A 26 5.62 -0.96 -7.64
CA ALA A 26 5.34 -1.71 -6.42
C ALA A 26 6.01 -3.09 -6.46
N GLU A 27 5.85 -3.81 -7.57
CA GLU A 27 6.50 -5.13 -7.75
C GLU A 27 8.02 -5.02 -7.68
N GLU A 28 8.59 -4.02 -8.34
CA GLU A 28 10.04 -3.80 -8.30
C GLU A 28 10.53 -3.50 -6.89
N SER A 29 9.79 -2.68 -6.16
CA SER A 29 10.13 -2.32 -4.78
C SER A 29 10.11 -3.54 -3.86
N VAL A 30 9.14 -4.43 -4.06
CA VAL A 30 9.05 -5.69 -3.31
C VAL A 30 10.25 -6.59 -3.66
N ARG A 31 10.52 -6.77 -4.95
CA ARG A 31 11.59 -7.63 -5.42
C ARG A 31 12.98 -7.15 -4.96
N SER A 32 13.20 -5.85 -4.94
CA SER A 32 14.47 -5.26 -4.50
C SER A 32 14.61 -5.13 -2.99
N LYS A 33 13.58 -5.59 -2.24
CA LYS A 33 13.54 -5.58 -0.77
C LYS A 33 13.50 -4.18 -0.17
N ARG A 34 13.08 -3.17 -0.94
CA ARG A 34 12.86 -1.83 -0.43
C ARG A 34 11.48 -1.66 0.19
N ALA A 35 10.48 -2.39 -0.33
CA ALA A 35 9.12 -2.30 0.17
C ALA A 35 9.00 -2.87 1.57
N ARG A 36 8.35 -2.11 2.45
CA ARG A 36 8.02 -2.55 3.81
C ARG A 36 6.56 -2.92 3.94
N LEU A 37 5.74 -2.48 2.98
CA LEU A 37 4.32 -2.75 2.91
C LEU A 37 3.88 -2.53 1.48
N ALA A 38 3.02 -3.37 0.96
CA ALA A 38 2.40 -3.15 -0.35
C ALA A 38 0.91 -2.92 -0.16
N VAL A 39 0.33 -2.11 -1.04
CA VAL A 39 -1.09 -1.76 -1.01
C VAL A 39 -1.68 -1.96 -2.39
N VAL A 40 -2.85 -2.56 -2.47
CA VAL A 40 -3.56 -2.76 -3.73
C VAL A 40 -4.99 -2.21 -3.59
N ALA A 41 -5.51 -1.63 -4.66
CA ALA A 41 -6.89 -1.16 -4.69
C ALA A 41 -7.85 -2.35 -4.79
N ALA A 42 -9.01 -2.23 -4.15
CA ALA A 42 -10.01 -3.29 -4.17
C ALA A 42 -10.51 -3.61 -5.59
N ASP A 43 -10.54 -2.61 -6.46
CA ASP A 43 -10.96 -2.75 -7.85
C ASP A 43 -9.83 -3.03 -8.83
N ALA A 44 -8.64 -3.35 -8.34
CA ALA A 44 -7.56 -3.83 -9.19
C ALA A 44 -7.96 -5.16 -9.83
N SER A 45 -7.42 -5.46 -11.01
CA SER A 45 -7.73 -6.72 -11.69
C SER A 45 -7.27 -7.92 -10.86
N ASP A 46 -7.92 -9.07 -11.07
CA ASP A 46 -7.51 -10.30 -10.40
C ASP A 46 -6.06 -10.64 -10.71
N ASN A 47 -5.63 -10.39 -11.94
CA ASN A 47 -4.25 -10.63 -12.35
C ASN A 47 -3.27 -9.75 -11.57
N THR A 48 -3.58 -8.47 -11.40
CA THR A 48 -2.75 -7.55 -10.61
C THR A 48 -2.65 -8.01 -9.16
N LYS A 49 -3.79 -8.35 -8.56
CA LYS A 49 -3.84 -8.82 -7.18
C LYS A 49 -3.03 -10.10 -6.99
N LYS A 50 -3.16 -11.04 -7.93
CA LYS A 50 -2.43 -12.30 -7.88
C LYS A 50 -0.93 -12.08 -8.02
N ARG A 51 -0.51 -11.33 -9.01
CA ARG A 51 0.92 -11.08 -9.27
C ARG A 51 1.59 -10.40 -8.08
N LEU A 52 0.98 -9.34 -7.58
CA LEU A 52 1.52 -8.61 -6.44
C LEU A 52 1.48 -9.46 -5.18
N GLY A 53 0.40 -10.20 -4.97
CA GLY A 53 0.25 -11.10 -3.83
C GLY A 53 1.30 -12.19 -3.81
N ASP A 54 1.57 -12.81 -4.96
CA ASP A 54 2.59 -13.85 -5.09
C ASP A 54 3.98 -13.31 -4.76
N LYS A 55 4.31 -12.10 -5.26
CA LYS A 55 5.60 -11.47 -4.97
C LYS A 55 5.72 -11.12 -3.50
N CYS A 56 4.69 -10.54 -2.93
CA CYS A 56 4.69 -10.20 -1.50
C CYS A 56 4.87 -11.43 -0.64
N ALA A 57 4.18 -12.52 -0.96
CA ALA A 57 4.32 -13.78 -0.24
C ALA A 57 5.75 -14.33 -0.33
N PHE A 58 6.33 -14.29 -1.52
CA PHE A 58 7.68 -14.80 -1.74
C PHE A 58 8.73 -14.01 -0.95
N TYR A 59 8.61 -12.68 -0.94
CA TYR A 59 9.59 -11.81 -0.30
C TYR A 59 9.24 -11.43 1.14
N GLY A 60 8.14 -11.98 1.68
CA GLY A 60 7.76 -11.72 3.06
C GLY A 60 7.26 -10.31 3.33
N VAL A 61 6.65 -9.67 2.34
CA VAL A 61 6.08 -8.32 2.46
C VAL A 61 4.56 -8.44 2.65
N ARG A 62 4.03 -7.70 3.62
CA ARG A 62 2.60 -7.67 3.85
C ARG A 62 1.90 -6.90 2.73
N LEU A 63 0.79 -7.44 2.23
CA LEU A 63 -0.08 -6.78 1.25
C LEU A 63 -1.41 -6.46 1.90
N ILE A 64 -1.85 -5.22 1.78
CA ILE A 64 -3.18 -4.81 2.25
C ILE A 64 -4.00 -4.27 1.08
N GLU A 65 -5.32 -4.34 1.21
CA GLU A 65 -6.25 -3.84 0.23
C GLU A 65 -6.96 -2.61 0.80
N LEU A 66 -6.99 -1.51 0.07
CA LEU A 66 -7.54 -0.26 0.60
C LEU A 66 -8.28 0.53 -0.47
N GLY A 67 -9.61 0.63 -0.33
CA GLY A 67 -10.45 1.45 -1.20
C GLY A 67 -10.36 1.07 -2.67
N ASP A 68 -10.97 1.88 -3.52
CA ASP A 68 -10.82 1.73 -4.96
C ASP A 68 -9.58 2.51 -5.45
N ARG A 69 -9.30 2.43 -6.75
CA ARG A 69 -8.12 3.09 -7.33
C ARG A 69 -8.13 4.61 -7.16
N TYR A 70 -9.30 5.21 -7.15
CA TYR A 70 -9.41 6.67 -7.00
C TYR A 70 -9.19 7.09 -5.56
N GLU A 71 -9.72 6.35 -4.62
CA GLU A 71 -9.49 6.57 -3.20
C GLU A 71 -8.02 6.34 -2.83
N LEU A 72 -7.45 5.26 -3.32
CA LEU A 72 -6.04 4.94 -3.04
C LEU A 72 -5.12 6.00 -3.64
N GLY A 73 -5.34 6.36 -4.91
CA GLY A 73 -4.56 7.42 -5.55
C GLY A 73 -4.71 8.75 -4.85
N GLY A 74 -5.96 9.12 -4.55
CA GLY A 74 -6.29 10.40 -3.94
C GLY A 74 -5.58 10.65 -2.62
N CYS A 75 -5.47 9.64 -1.76
CA CYS A 75 -4.79 9.83 -0.48
C CYS A 75 -3.28 10.04 -0.63
N MET A 76 -2.72 9.72 -1.78
CA MET A 76 -1.30 9.91 -2.09
C MET A 76 -1.04 11.06 -3.07
N GLY A 77 -2.08 11.84 -3.38
CA GLY A 77 -1.94 12.99 -4.29
C GLY A 77 -1.91 12.63 -5.77
N LYS A 78 -2.45 11.47 -6.14
CA LYS A 78 -2.52 11.00 -7.52
C LYS A 78 -3.97 10.93 -7.99
N ASP A 79 -4.19 10.99 -9.30
CA ASP A 79 -5.53 10.86 -9.86
C ASP A 79 -6.10 9.46 -9.60
N PHE A 80 -5.26 8.45 -9.72
CA PHE A 80 -5.62 7.07 -9.37
C PHE A 80 -4.36 6.26 -9.10
N ALA A 81 -4.51 5.14 -8.39
CA ALA A 81 -3.43 4.17 -8.20
C ALA A 81 -4.05 2.80 -7.96
N VAL A 82 -3.65 1.80 -8.75
CA VAL A 82 -4.13 0.42 -8.54
C VAL A 82 -3.26 -0.30 -7.51
N ALA A 83 -2.02 0.12 -7.34
CA ALA A 83 -1.10 -0.46 -6.37
C ALA A 83 -0.02 0.54 -5.99
N ALA A 84 0.60 0.32 -4.84
CA ALA A 84 1.72 1.12 -4.36
C ALA A 84 2.51 0.30 -3.34
N ALA A 85 3.72 0.73 -3.07
CA ALA A 85 4.53 0.14 -2.00
C ALA A 85 5.07 1.26 -1.10
N VAL A 86 5.03 1.04 0.20
CA VAL A 86 5.57 1.97 1.20
C VAL A 86 6.96 1.47 1.56
N THR A 87 7.95 2.35 1.42
CA THR A 87 9.35 2.00 1.66
C THR A 87 9.87 2.48 3.02
N ASN A 88 9.13 3.34 3.69
CA ASN A 88 9.49 3.82 5.02
C ASN A 88 9.02 2.82 6.07
N ALA A 89 9.95 2.22 6.79
CA ALA A 89 9.64 1.17 7.76
C ALA A 89 8.73 1.64 8.90
N GLY A 90 8.98 2.81 9.43
CA GLY A 90 8.18 3.35 10.54
C GLY A 90 6.74 3.62 10.14
N LEU A 91 6.56 4.24 8.99
CA LEU A 91 5.21 4.53 8.47
C LEU A 91 4.48 3.24 8.07
N ALA A 92 5.18 2.29 7.45
CA ALA A 92 4.60 1.00 7.09
C ALA A 92 4.08 0.26 8.33
N LYS A 93 4.85 0.26 9.40
CA LYS A 93 4.46 -0.38 10.65
C LYS A 93 3.20 0.28 11.25
N GLU A 94 3.17 1.61 11.25
CA GLU A 94 2.03 2.34 11.79
C GLU A 94 0.78 2.14 10.92
N ILE A 95 0.94 2.13 9.60
CA ILE A 95 -0.16 1.86 8.67
C ILE A 95 -0.76 0.48 8.97
N LEU A 96 0.07 -0.54 9.10
CA LEU A 96 -0.40 -1.89 9.40
C LEU A 96 -1.13 -1.95 10.74
N LYS A 97 -0.62 -1.27 11.75
CA LYS A 97 -1.26 -1.20 13.05
C LYS A 97 -2.67 -0.63 12.95
N GLN A 98 -2.83 0.47 12.21
CA GLN A 98 -4.13 1.09 12.04
C GLN A 98 -5.05 0.27 11.13
N TYR A 99 -4.49 -0.40 10.14
CA TYR A 99 -5.24 -1.28 9.26
C TYR A 99 -5.82 -2.48 10.03
N GLU A 100 -5.06 -3.05 10.95
CA GLU A 100 -5.46 -4.22 11.72
C GLU A 100 -6.27 -3.86 12.98
N SER A 101 -6.37 -2.59 13.31
CA SER A 101 -7.11 -2.13 14.48
C SER A 101 -8.60 -2.38 14.32
N ARG A 102 -9.24 -2.80 15.40
CA ARG A 102 -10.69 -2.96 15.42
C ARG A 102 -11.35 -1.61 15.65
N ASP A 103 -12.56 -1.45 15.12
CA ASP A 103 -13.33 -0.24 15.34
C ASP A 103 -13.59 -0.08 16.85
N GLY A 104 -13.35 1.13 17.36
CA GLY A 104 -13.56 1.43 18.77
C GLY A 104 -12.40 1.09 19.70
N GLU A 105 -11.32 0.57 19.18
CA GLU A 105 -10.10 0.31 19.95
C GLU A 105 -9.10 1.44 19.84
#